data_f8026c6b644881ce417461a1eaa65720
#
_entry.id   f8026c6b644881ce417461a1eaa65720
#
_cell.length_a   1.000
_cell.length_b   1.000
_cell.length_c   1.000
_cell.angle_alpha   90.00
_cell.angle_beta   90.00
_cell.angle_gamma   90.00
#
_symmetry.space_group_name_H-M   'P 1'
#
loop_
_entity.id
_entity.type
_entity.pdbx_description
1 polymer ?
#
loop_
_entity_poly.entity_id
_entity_poly.type
_entity_poly.pdbx_seq_one_letter_code
_entity_poly.pdbx_strand_id
1 'polypeptide(L)'
;AYATIKVFEPHSIYTMRLAKKGELLTHHKDKAVLTLLKMDSVIEKDFIEVHPNMSLGDMVKVISQSHRNIFPVTDNDNTLLGIVILDDIRNIMFRPELYNRFYVRKFMTMPPAKIEIGSSMDNVMKLFDQTNAWNLPVVENGKYIGFVSKSKIFNSYRRVLVHFSQD
;
A
#
# COMPACT_ATOMS: atom_id res chain seq x y z
N ALA A 1 42.22 -17.66 8.65
CA ALA A 1 41.67 -16.79 7.61
C ALA A 1 40.44 -17.40 6.96
N TYR A 2 40.45 -18.68 6.61
CA TYR A 2 39.34 -19.38 5.98
C TYR A 2 38.12 -19.54 6.90
N ALA A 3 38.33 -19.83 8.19
CA ALA A 3 37.26 -19.94 9.16
C ALA A 3 36.57 -18.59 9.46
N THR A 4 37.30 -17.49 9.39
CA THR A 4 36.79 -16.15 9.63
C THR A 4 35.85 -15.70 8.49
N ILE A 5 36.17 -16.06 7.25
CA ILE A 5 35.32 -15.76 6.08
C ILE A 5 34.00 -16.51 6.15
N LYS A 6 34.01 -17.78 6.56
CA LYS A 6 32.78 -18.57 6.72
C LYS A 6 31.84 -18.05 7.80
N VAL A 7 32.36 -17.40 8.82
CA VAL A 7 31.53 -16.80 9.87
C VAL A 7 30.95 -15.45 9.42
N PHE A 8 31.69 -14.71 8.61
CA PHE A 8 31.26 -13.39 8.15
C PHE A 8 30.22 -13.42 7.02
N GLU A 9 30.40 -14.27 6.01
CA GLU A 9 29.51 -14.36 4.86
C GLU A 9 28.06 -14.76 5.20
N PRO A 10 27.81 -15.80 6.02
CA PRO A 10 26.45 -16.16 6.39
C PRO A 10 25.71 -15.05 7.14
N HIS A 11 26.42 -14.26 7.93
CA HIS A 11 25.84 -13.16 8.69
C HIS A 11 25.43 -11.99 7.80
N SER A 12 26.27 -11.65 6.84
CA SER A 12 26.04 -10.60 5.85
C SER A 12 24.88 -10.97 4.91
N ILE A 13 24.82 -12.21 4.42
CA ILE A 13 23.74 -12.73 3.57
C ILE A 13 22.43 -12.79 4.36
N TYR A 14 22.46 -13.20 5.61
CA TYR A 14 21.29 -13.24 6.48
C TYR A 14 20.71 -11.85 6.71
N THR A 15 21.53 -10.86 7.00
CA THR A 15 21.13 -9.47 7.17
C THR A 15 20.52 -8.88 5.87
N MET A 16 21.13 -9.18 4.72
CA MET A 16 20.61 -8.75 3.42
C MET A 16 19.28 -9.42 3.07
N ARG A 17 19.10 -10.68 3.40
CA ARG A 17 17.82 -11.39 3.22
C ARG A 17 16.73 -10.81 4.10
N LEU A 18 17.05 -10.50 5.35
CA LEU A 18 16.14 -9.82 6.26
C LEU A 18 15.73 -8.46 5.73
N ALA A 19 16.68 -7.68 5.20
CA ALA A 19 16.41 -6.39 4.57
C ALA A 19 15.47 -6.52 3.37
N LYS A 20 15.71 -7.50 2.50
CA LYS A 20 14.89 -7.74 1.30
C LYS A 20 13.48 -8.22 1.60
N LYS A 21 13.28 -8.94 2.69
CA LYS A 21 11.97 -9.48 3.09
C LYS A 21 11.18 -8.55 4.02
N GLY A 22 11.75 -7.41 4.41
CA GLY A 22 11.15 -6.56 5.44
C GLY A 22 11.24 -7.13 6.85
N GLU A 23 11.97 -8.24 7.02
CA GLU A 23 12.17 -8.92 8.30
C GLU A 23 13.16 -8.19 9.23
N LEU A 24 13.74 -7.08 8.78
CA LEU A 24 14.46 -6.13 9.65
C LEU A 24 13.64 -5.69 10.86
N LEU A 25 12.34 -5.91 10.78
CA LEU A 25 11.38 -5.52 11.80
C LEU A 25 11.23 -6.57 12.91
N THR A 26 12.01 -7.65 12.90
CA THR A 26 11.96 -8.69 13.94
C THR A 26 12.93 -8.48 15.09
N HIS A 27 13.86 -7.55 14.98
CA HIS A 27 14.74 -7.17 16.09
C HIS A 27 13.97 -6.39 17.18
N HIS A 28 14.35 -6.56 18.44
CA HIS A 28 13.69 -5.89 19.57
C HIS A 28 13.61 -4.37 19.42
N LYS A 29 14.66 -3.73 18.86
CA LYS A 29 14.66 -2.30 18.54
C LYS A 29 13.64 -1.95 17.47
N ASP A 30 13.49 -2.82 16.47
CA ASP A 30 12.60 -2.63 15.35
C ASP A 30 11.12 -2.76 15.78
N LYS A 31 10.82 -3.70 16.68
CA LYS A 31 9.47 -3.81 17.25
C LYS A 31 9.09 -2.58 18.09
N ALA A 32 10.02 -2.03 18.84
CA ALA A 32 9.79 -0.82 19.61
C ALA A 32 9.50 0.38 18.70
N VAL A 33 10.24 0.52 17.61
CA VAL A 33 10.04 1.57 16.60
C VAL A 33 8.69 1.42 15.89
N LEU A 34 8.32 0.20 15.50
CA LEU A 34 7.01 -0.07 14.90
C LEU A 34 5.86 0.27 15.83
N THR A 35 6.02 -0.01 17.12
CA THR A 35 5.00 0.32 18.13
C THR A 35 4.79 1.84 18.25
N LEU A 36 5.83 2.63 17.97
CA LEU A 36 5.76 4.09 17.99
C LEU A 36 5.17 4.69 16.72
N LEU A 37 5.16 3.94 15.61
CA LEU A 37 4.52 4.38 14.37
C LEU A 37 3.01 4.27 14.50
N LYS A 38 2.36 5.41 14.45
CA LYS A 38 0.90 5.48 14.46
C LYS A 38 0.35 5.37 13.04
N MET A 39 -0.77 4.68 12.89
CA MET A 39 -1.47 4.54 11.61
C MET A 39 -1.72 5.90 10.94
N ASP A 40 -2.14 6.91 11.71
CA ASP A 40 -2.44 8.25 11.19
C ASP A 40 -1.24 8.91 10.50
N SER A 41 -0.02 8.56 10.88
CA SER A 41 1.20 9.13 10.30
C SER A 41 1.57 8.54 8.94
N VAL A 42 1.01 7.38 8.59
CA VAL A 42 1.34 6.66 7.36
C VAL A 42 0.16 6.57 6.38
N ILE A 43 -1.05 6.95 6.79
CA ILE A 43 -2.21 6.99 5.89
C ILE A 43 -2.07 8.15 4.92
N GLU A 44 -2.23 7.86 3.64
CA GLU A 44 -2.27 8.84 2.57
C GLU A 44 -3.71 8.95 2.05
N LYS A 45 -4.20 10.19 1.92
CA LYS A 45 -5.60 10.48 1.58
C LYS A 45 -5.76 11.20 0.23
N ASP A 46 -4.70 11.43 -0.50
CA ASP A 46 -4.69 12.15 -1.78
C ASP A 46 -5.01 11.24 -2.97
N PHE A 47 -5.98 10.35 -2.79
CA PHE A 47 -6.50 9.46 -3.84
C PHE A 47 -7.89 9.91 -4.24
N ILE A 48 -8.15 9.94 -5.55
CA ILE A 48 -9.47 10.31 -6.07
C ILE A 48 -10.37 9.08 -6.02
N GLU A 49 -11.48 9.19 -5.30
CA GLU A 49 -12.51 8.15 -5.25
C GLU A 49 -13.29 8.11 -6.55
N VAL A 50 -13.61 6.92 -7.00
CA VAL A 50 -14.48 6.69 -8.16
C VAL A 50 -15.67 5.83 -7.74
N HIS A 51 -16.73 5.85 -8.56
CA HIS A 51 -17.94 5.10 -8.25
C HIS A 51 -18.17 3.99 -9.29
N PRO A 52 -18.84 2.89 -8.91
CA PRO A 52 -19.03 1.74 -9.82
C PRO A 52 -19.83 2.08 -11.07
N ASN A 53 -20.68 3.10 -11.02
CA ASN A 53 -21.51 3.53 -12.14
C ASN A 53 -20.84 4.56 -13.06
N MET A 54 -19.63 4.99 -12.77
CA MET A 54 -18.87 5.86 -13.66
C MET A 54 -18.51 5.13 -14.95
N SER A 55 -18.63 5.82 -16.08
CA SER A 55 -18.18 5.32 -17.37
C SER A 55 -16.65 5.30 -17.48
N LEU A 56 -16.14 4.50 -18.42
CA LEU A 56 -14.70 4.53 -18.73
C LEU A 56 -14.26 5.94 -19.17
N GLY A 57 -15.11 6.66 -19.91
CA GLY A 57 -14.82 8.05 -20.32
C GLY A 57 -14.63 8.97 -19.12
N ASP A 58 -15.49 8.88 -18.11
CA ASP A 58 -15.35 9.65 -16.87
C ASP A 58 -14.12 9.23 -16.09
N MET A 59 -13.82 7.93 -16.07
CA MET A 59 -12.61 7.40 -15.42
C MET A 59 -11.33 7.96 -16.06
N VAL A 60 -11.29 8.06 -17.38
CA VAL A 60 -10.13 8.64 -18.10
C VAL A 60 -9.92 10.11 -17.71
N LYS A 61 -11.00 10.87 -17.52
CA LYS A 61 -10.91 12.25 -17.03
C LYS A 61 -10.33 12.31 -15.61
N VAL A 62 -10.75 11.41 -14.74
CA VAL A 62 -10.19 11.30 -13.37
C VAL A 62 -8.70 10.96 -13.42
N ILE A 63 -8.31 10.01 -14.26
CA ILE A 63 -6.90 9.62 -14.44
C ILE A 63 -6.06 10.84 -14.86
N SER A 64 -6.56 11.67 -15.77
CA SER A 64 -5.84 12.85 -16.25
C SER A 64 -5.59 13.90 -15.17
N GLN A 65 -6.36 13.89 -14.11
CA GLN A 65 -6.27 14.83 -12.97
C GLN A 65 -5.52 14.27 -11.78
N SER A 66 -5.26 12.96 -11.77
CA SER A 66 -4.67 12.26 -10.64
C SER A 66 -3.15 12.19 -10.75
N HIS A 67 -2.49 12.24 -9.60
CA HIS A 67 -1.06 11.93 -9.47
C HIS A 67 -0.83 10.48 -9.00
N ARG A 68 -1.90 9.70 -8.85
CA ARG A 68 -1.86 8.32 -8.34
C ARG A 68 -2.31 7.35 -9.42
N ASN A 69 -1.81 6.12 -9.32
CA ASN A 69 -2.09 5.04 -10.27
C ASN A 69 -3.10 4.02 -9.73
N ILE A 70 -3.68 4.28 -8.58
CA ILE A 70 -4.69 3.45 -7.95
C ILE A 70 -5.84 4.33 -7.48
N PHE A 71 -7.06 3.83 -7.62
CA PHE A 71 -8.29 4.58 -7.34
C PHE A 71 -9.22 3.72 -6.49
N PRO A 72 -9.64 4.19 -5.32
CA PRO A 72 -10.63 3.48 -4.53
C PRO A 72 -12.00 3.61 -5.17
N VAL A 73 -12.74 2.50 -5.21
CA VAL A 73 -14.12 2.47 -5.68
C VAL A 73 -15.04 2.43 -4.47
N THR A 74 -15.86 3.44 -4.34
CA THR A 74 -16.77 3.61 -3.20
C THR A 74 -18.22 3.79 -3.66
N ASP A 75 -19.16 3.42 -2.81
CA ASP A 75 -20.57 3.72 -3.02
C ASP A 75 -20.98 5.06 -2.37
N ASN A 76 -22.27 5.37 -2.39
CA ASN A 76 -22.81 6.61 -1.82
C ASN A 76 -22.62 6.69 -0.29
N ASP A 77 -22.46 5.56 0.39
CA ASP A 77 -22.24 5.48 1.82
C ASP A 77 -20.74 5.44 2.16
N ASN A 78 -19.86 5.71 1.20
CA ASN A 78 -18.41 5.65 1.33
C ASN A 78 -17.87 4.25 1.67
N THR A 79 -18.64 3.20 1.39
CA THR A 79 -18.17 1.82 1.56
C THR A 79 -17.19 1.49 0.44
N LEU A 80 -16.06 0.93 0.80
CA LEU A 80 -15.06 0.47 -0.17
C LEU A 80 -15.55 -0.78 -0.88
N LEU A 81 -15.82 -0.68 -2.18
CA LEU A 81 -16.31 -1.77 -3.03
C LEU A 81 -15.17 -2.48 -3.76
N GLY A 82 -14.10 -1.79 -4.06
CA GLY A 82 -12.97 -2.33 -4.82
C GLY A 82 -11.95 -1.25 -5.11
N ILE A 83 -11.07 -1.55 -6.04
CA ILE A 83 -10.03 -0.63 -6.50
C ILE A 83 -9.94 -0.69 -8.03
N VAL A 84 -9.50 0.40 -8.65
CA VAL A 84 -9.07 0.42 -10.04
C VAL A 84 -7.57 0.67 -10.07
N ILE A 85 -6.85 -0.19 -10.77
CA ILE A 85 -5.41 -0.06 -10.97
C ILE A 85 -5.18 0.41 -12.41
N LEU A 86 -4.44 1.51 -12.58
CA LEU A 86 -4.21 2.11 -13.90
C LEU A 86 -3.62 1.12 -14.89
N ASP A 87 -2.68 0.29 -14.46
CA ASP A 87 -2.04 -0.70 -15.33
C ASP A 87 -3.04 -1.72 -15.90
N ASP A 88 -4.08 -2.06 -15.14
CA ASP A 88 -5.09 -3.04 -15.57
C ASP A 88 -6.01 -2.51 -16.67
N ILE A 89 -6.18 -1.19 -16.77
CA ILE A 89 -7.07 -0.56 -17.74
C ILE A 89 -6.32 0.20 -18.84
N ARG A 90 -5.00 0.15 -18.84
CA ARG A 90 -4.17 0.91 -19.79
C ARG A 90 -4.49 0.57 -21.25
N ASN A 91 -4.81 -0.67 -21.54
CA ASN A 91 -5.13 -1.13 -22.91
C ASN A 91 -6.50 -0.66 -23.40
N ILE A 92 -7.42 -0.30 -22.52
CA ILE A 92 -8.77 0.17 -22.88
C ILE A 92 -8.94 1.68 -22.74
N MET A 93 -8.13 2.36 -21.93
CA MET A 93 -8.27 3.78 -21.65
C MET A 93 -8.06 4.69 -22.85
N PHE A 94 -7.36 4.21 -23.89
CA PHE A 94 -7.13 4.96 -25.14
C PHE A 94 -8.09 4.56 -26.27
N ARG A 95 -9.17 3.89 -25.95
CA ARG A 95 -10.18 3.41 -26.91
C ARG A 95 -11.51 4.15 -26.72
N PRO A 96 -11.70 5.32 -27.38
CA PRO A 96 -12.90 6.14 -27.17
C PRO A 96 -14.21 5.43 -27.46
N GLU A 97 -14.21 4.42 -28.35
CA GLU A 97 -15.39 3.62 -28.67
C GLU A 97 -15.90 2.81 -27.46
N LEU A 98 -15.08 2.63 -26.43
CA LEU A 98 -15.45 1.91 -25.22
C LEU A 98 -15.92 2.82 -24.09
N TYR A 99 -15.76 4.13 -24.21
CA TYR A 99 -15.99 5.09 -23.13
C TYR A 99 -17.42 5.07 -22.57
N ASN A 100 -18.41 4.84 -23.42
CA ASN A 100 -19.82 4.76 -23.03
C ASN A 100 -20.32 3.32 -22.84
N ARG A 101 -19.45 2.33 -23.06
CA ARG A 101 -19.81 0.91 -22.98
C ARG A 101 -19.34 0.24 -21.71
N PHE A 102 -18.21 0.68 -21.16
CA PHE A 102 -17.62 0.11 -19.95
C PHE A 102 -17.83 1.06 -18.78
N TYR A 103 -18.08 0.46 -17.62
CA TYR A 103 -18.26 1.13 -16.34
C TYR A 103 -17.25 0.61 -15.35
N VAL A 104 -16.94 1.40 -14.33
CA VAL A 104 -15.94 1.07 -13.30
C VAL A 104 -16.21 -0.30 -12.68
N ARG A 105 -17.49 -0.64 -12.42
CA ARG A 105 -17.86 -1.95 -11.88
C ARG A 105 -17.35 -3.15 -12.69
N LYS A 106 -17.11 -2.96 -13.99
CA LYS A 106 -16.65 -4.03 -14.89
C LYS A 106 -15.14 -4.25 -14.81
N PHE A 107 -14.37 -3.20 -14.56
CA PHE A 107 -12.92 -3.28 -14.54
C PHE A 107 -12.31 -3.00 -13.15
N MET A 108 -13.11 -2.74 -12.12
CA MET A 108 -12.63 -2.72 -10.75
C MET A 108 -12.27 -4.13 -10.31
N THR A 109 -11.32 -4.22 -9.37
CA THR A 109 -10.90 -5.48 -8.77
C THR A 109 -10.98 -5.38 -7.25
N MET A 110 -10.97 -6.52 -6.57
CA MET A 110 -10.89 -6.53 -5.12
C MET A 110 -9.45 -6.27 -4.69
N PRO A 111 -9.20 -5.43 -3.68
CA PRO A 111 -7.87 -5.30 -3.13
C PRO A 111 -7.43 -6.62 -2.49
N PRO A 112 -6.12 -6.95 -2.52
CA PRO A 112 -5.62 -8.21 -1.96
C PRO A 112 -5.84 -8.31 -0.44
N ALA A 113 -5.93 -7.19 0.25
CA ALA A 113 -6.31 -7.09 1.66
C ALA A 113 -6.80 -5.68 1.97
N LYS A 114 -7.51 -5.53 3.08
CA LYS A 114 -7.92 -4.25 3.64
C LYS A 114 -7.32 -4.11 5.04
N ILE A 115 -6.88 -2.91 5.37
CA ILE A 115 -6.34 -2.60 6.69
C ILE A 115 -7.45 -1.92 7.51
N GLU A 116 -7.78 -2.47 8.68
CA GLU A 116 -8.63 -1.76 9.63
C GLU A 116 -7.81 -0.66 10.32
N ILE A 117 -8.41 0.51 10.51
CA ILE A 117 -7.72 1.70 11.01
C ILE A 117 -7.08 1.49 12.40
N GLY A 118 -7.66 0.62 13.20
CA GLY A 118 -7.14 0.28 14.54
C GLY A 118 -6.05 -0.79 14.55
N SER A 119 -5.61 -1.29 13.39
CA SER A 119 -4.61 -2.34 13.31
C SER A 119 -3.23 -1.86 13.80
N SER A 120 -2.50 -2.77 14.45
CA SER A 120 -1.11 -2.53 14.79
C SER A 120 -0.23 -2.50 13.55
N MET A 121 0.87 -1.79 13.62
CA MET A 121 1.82 -1.72 12.50
C MET A 121 2.43 -3.09 12.19
N ASP A 122 2.61 -3.95 13.19
CA ASP A 122 2.99 -5.36 13.01
C ASP A 122 2.00 -6.11 12.10
N ASN A 123 0.70 -5.96 12.36
CA ASN A 123 -0.32 -6.61 11.55
C ASN A 123 -0.37 -6.04 10.13
N VAL A 124 -0.18 -4.74 9.98
CA VAL A 124 -0.09 -4.08 8.67
C VAL A 124 1.08 -4.66 7.86
N MET A 125 2.25 -4.80 8.47
CA MET A 125 3.43 -5.36 7.81
C MET A 125 3.22 -6.83 7.42
N LYS A 126 2.55 -7.61 8.25
CA LYS A 126 2.17 -8.99 7.90
C LYS A 126 1.26 -9.06 6.68
N LEU A 127 0.29 -8.15 6.57
CA LEU A 127 -0.58 -8.08 5.40
C LEU A 127 0.19 -7.75 4.13
N PHE A 128 1.15 -6.83 4.19
CA PHE A 128 2.02 -6.53 3.06
C PHE A 128 2.86 -7.74 2.64
N ASP A 129 3.40 -8.46 3.60
CA ASP A 129 4.21 -9.66 3.32
C ASP A 129 3.37 -10.79 2.72
N GLN A 130 2.16 -11.00 3.22
CA GLN A 130 1.24 -12.04 2.75
C GLN A 130 0.70 -11.76 1.34
N THR A 131 0.49 -10.50 1.01
CA THR A 131 -0.14 -10.09 -0.25
C THR A 131 0.84 -9.70 -1.34
N ASN A 132 2.10 -9.43 -0.99
CA ASN A 132 3.10 -8.81 -1.86
C ASN A 132 2.64 -7.47 -2.47
N ALA A 133 1.66 -6.83 -1.86
CA ALA A 133 1.15 -5.54 -2.32
C ALA A 133 2.11 -4.41 -1.97
N TRP A 134 2.08 -3.34 -2.74
CA TRP A 134 2.79 -2.09 -2.46
C TRP A 134 1.91 -1.06 -1.77
N ASN A 135 0.61 -1.15 -2.00
CA ASN A 135 -0.40 -0.27 -1.44
C ASN A 135 -1.59 -1.11 -0.97
N LEU A 136 -2.11 -0.80 0.20
CA LEU A 136 -3.33 -1.43 0.72
C LEU A 136 -4.29 -0.35 1.21
N PRO A 137 -5.60 -0.51 0.92
CA PRO A 137 -6.60 0.43 1.41
C PRO A 137 -6.83 0.27 2.91
N VAL A 138 -7.11 1.39 3.55
CA VAL A 138 -7.47 1.48 4.97
C VAL A 138 -8.95 1.77 5.07
N VAL A 139 -9.64 1.01 5.90
CA VAL A 139 -11.08 1.13 6.14
C VAL A 139 -11.38 1.23 7.63
N GLU A 140 -12.53 1.81 7.95
CA GLU A 140 -13.12 1.80 9.27
C GLU A 140 -14.56 1.30 9.13
N ASN A 141 -14.87 0.12 9.66
CA ASN A 141 -16.18 -0.53 9.50
C ASN A 141 -16.62 -0.61 8.03
N GLY A 142 -15.71 -0.96 7.13
CA GLY A 142 -15.96 -1.03 5.70
C GLY A 142 -15.92 0.31 4.95
N LYS A 143 -15.85 1.43 5.66
CA LYS A 143 -15.77 2.77 5.06
C LYS A 143 -14.34 3.10 4.66
N TYR A 144 -14.16 3.64 3.47
CA TYR A 144 -12.87 4.02 2.95
C TYR A 144 -12.28 5.21 3.71
N ILE A 145 -11.02 5.10 4.12
CA ILE A 145 -10.28 6.17 4.82
C ILE A 145 -9.13 6.70 3.97
N GLY A 146 -8.34 5.81 3.38
CA GLY A 146 -7.16 6.17 2.60
C GLY A 146 -6.39 4.93 2.21
N PHE A 147 -5.12 5.10 1.86
CA PHE A 147 -4.19 4.02 1.55
C PHE A 147 -2.96 4.10 2.42
N VAL A 148 -2.34 2.96 2.62
CA VAL A 148 -0.99 2.86 3.19
C VAL A 148 -0.10 2.21 2.15
N SER A 149 1.08 2.78 1.93
CA SER A 149 2.11 2.20 1.07
C SER A 149 3.25 1.64 1.91
N LYS A 150 3.88 0.57 1.42
CA LYS A 150 5.12 0.05 1.98
C LYS A 150 6.19 1.12 2.10
N SER A 151 6.35 1.93 1.04
CA SER A 151 7.34 3.01 0.99
C SER A 151 7.13 4.04 2.09
N LYS A 152 5.88 4.41 2.35
CA LYS A 152 5.55 5.38 3.39
C LYS A 152 5.89 4.85 4.78
N ILE A 153 5.60 3.58 5.04
CA ILE A 153 5.94 2.93 6.31
C ILE A 153 7.46 2.91 6.50
N PHE A 154 8.22 2.47 5.49
CA PHE A 154 9.68 2.43 5.57
C PHE A 154 10.29 3.81 5.76
N ASN A 155 9.81 4.82 5.07
CA ASN A 155 10.31 6.18 5.22
C ASN A 155 10.02 6.74 6.62
N SER A 156 8.85 6.48 7.16
CA SER A 156 8.47 6.88 8.51
C SER A 156 9.30 6.14 9.56
N TYR A 157 9.51 4.86 9.36
CA TYR A 157 10.37 4.03 10.20
C TYR A 157 11.82 4.56 10.23
N ARG A 158 12.39 4.89 9.08
CA ARG A 158 13.75 5.45 8.98
C ARG A 158 13.88 6.76 9.75
N ARG A 159 12.88 7.63 9.68
CA ARG A 159 12.86 8.91 10.43
C ARG A 159 12.91 8.67 11.93
N VAL A 160 12.12 7.73 12.43
CA VAL A 160 12.08 7.39 13.85
C VAL A 160 13.42 6.80 14.29
N LEU A 161 14.02 5.91 13.50
CA LEU A 161 15.35 5.35 13.78
C LEU A 161 16.44 6.41 13.88
N VAL A 162 16.46 7.37 12.96
CA VAL A 162 17.44 8.46 12.97
C VAL A 162 17.29 9.30 14.23
N HIS A 163 16.06 9.54 14.67
CA HIS A 163 15.78 10.29 15.89
C HIS A 163 16.31 9.58 17.14
N PHE A 164 16.14 8.25 17.21
CA PHE A 164 16.63 7.46 18.35
C PHE A 164 18.14 7.19 18.33
N SER A 165 18.82 7.34 17.22
CA SER A 165 20.26 7.14 17.13
C SER A 165 21.06 8.42 17.38
N GLN A 166 20.41 9.56 17.56
CA GLN A 166 21.05 10.83 17.90
C GLN A 166 21.05 11.14 19.42
N ASP A 167 20.34 10.34 20.19
CA ASP A 167 20.34 10.36 21.65
C ASP A 167 21.28 9.29 22.23
#